data_8a63fa42d207fc425a90082ba5d5f336
#
_entry.id   8a63fa42d207fc425a90082ba5d5f336
#
_cell.length_a   1.000
_cell.length_b   1.000
_cell.length_c   1.000
_cell.angle_alpha   90.00
_cell.angle_beta   90.00
_cell.angle_gamma   90.00
#
_symmetry.space_group_name_H-M   'P 1'
#
loop_
_entity.id
_entity.type
_entity.pdbx_description
1 polymer ?
#
loop_
_entity_poly.entity_id
_entity_poly.type
_entity_poly.pdbx_seq_one_letter_code
_entity_poly.pdbx_strand_id
1 'polypeptide(L)'
;MKYVINNSEDKQKLFDYLKELGNDYIVDVKKQKNNRSKMQNNYYWACIVQPLASELGYFPDEMHDTLKVKFASEWQSIDINNKQIGLQVVNSTATLNTKDFEVYAEHIRIWALYELGVRLMLPNEYE
;
A
#
# COMPACT_ATOMS: atom_id res chain seq x y z
N MET A 1 23.81 -14.02 0.43
CA MET A 1 23.57 -13.19 1.64
C MET A 1 23.05 -11.81 1.23
N LYS A 2 22.10 -11.29 1.95
CA LYS A 2 21.45 -10.02 1.62
C LYS A 2 21.69 -9.01 2.74
N TYR A 3 22.21 -7.82 2.38
CA TYR A 3 22.41 -6.70 3.31
C TYR A 3 21.39 -5.60 3.05
N VAL A 4 20.81 -5.07 4.11
CA VAL A 4 19.89 -3.92 4.06
C VAL A 4 20.57 -2.75 4.75
N ILE A 5 20.69 -1.62 4.04
CA ILE A 5 21.36 -0.42 4.54
C ILE A 5 20.31 0.61 4.93
N ASN A 6 20.16 0.86 6.22
CA ASN A 6 19.23 1.85 6.77
C ASN A 6 19.95 3.04 7.43
N ASN A 7 21.23 2.88 7.78
CA ASN A 7 22.03 3.91 8.46
C ASN A 7 23.51 3.77 8.12
N SER A 8 24.33 4.68 8.65
CA SER A 8 25.78 4.68 8.40
C SER A 8 26.48 3.45 8.96
N GLU A 9 25.99 2.90 10.06
CA GLU A 9 26.55 1.71 10.69
C GLU A 9 26.39 0.47 9.81
N ASP A 10 25.19 0.30 9.23
CA ASP A 10 24.93 -0.79 8.29
C ASP A 10 25.81 -0.67 7.05
N LYS A 11 26.01 0.55 6.56
CA LYS A 11 26.88 0.82 5.42
C LYS A 11 28.31 0.42 5.72
N GLN A 12 28.80 0.71 6.92
CA GLN A 12 30.16 0.34 7.34
C GLN A 12 30.33 -1.17 7.42
N LYS A 13 29.35 -1.88 7.96
CA LYS A 13 29.36 -3.35 8.04
C LYS A 13 29.45 -3.98 6.66
N LEU A 14 28.68 -3.46 5.70
CA LEU A 14 28.73 -3.94 4.32
C LEU A 14 30.11 -3.69 3.71
N PHE A 15 30.69 -2.51 3.96
CA PHE A 15 31.99 -2.15 3.44
C PHE A 15 33.08 -3.08 3.96
N ASP A 16 33.04 -3.39 5.26
CA ASP A 16 33.98 -4.33 5.88
C ASP A 16 33.86 -5.74 5.31
N TYR A 17 32.62 -6.20 5.07
CA TYR A 17 32.36 -7.48 4.45
C TYR A 17 32.92 -7.54 3.02
N LEU A 18 32.74 -6.48 2.23
CA LEU A 18 33.24 -6.41 0.86
C LEU A 18 34.77 -6.46 0.80
N LYS A 19 35.47 -5.91 1.80
CA LYS A 19 36.92 -5.98 1.89
C LYS A 19 37.44 -7.40 2.12
N GLU A 20 36.65 -8.23 2.81
CA GLU A 20 37.02 -9.61 3.09
C GLU A 20 36.72 -10.56 1.94
N LEU A 21 35.89 -10.13 0.97
CA LEU A 21 35.58 -10.93 -0.21
C LEU A 21 36.82 -11.01 -1.14
N GLY A 22 37.03 -12.19 -1.69
CA GLY A 22 38.02 -12.37 -2.74
C GLY A 22 37.53 -11.83 -4.09
N ASN A 23 38.24 -12.19 -5.15
CA ASN A 23 37.85 -11.83 -6.51
C ASN A 23 36.75 -12.76 -7.04
N ASP A 24 36.14 -12.40 -8.18
CA ASP A 24 35.15 -13.18 -8.90
C ASP A 24 33.78 -13.23 -8.26
N TYR A 25 33.40 -12.19 -7.48
CA TYR A 25 32.06 -12.02 -6.93
C TYR A 25 31.27 -10.97 -7.69
N ILE A 26 29.96 -11.22 -7.80
CA ILE A 26 29.01 -10.26 -8.37
C ILE A 26 28.27 -9.58 -7.21
N VAL A 27 28.30 -8.25 -7.18
CA VAL A 27 27.58 -7.45 -6.17
C VAL A 27 26.41 -6.74 -6.85
N ASP A 28 25.19 -7.03 -6.39
CA ASP A 28 23.97 -6.44 -6.92
C ASP A 28 23.40 -5.46 -5.88
N VAL A 29 23.19 -4.21 -6.29
CA VAL A 29 22.68 -3.16 -5.41
C VAL A 29 21.33 -2.68 -5.91
N LYS A 30 20.31 -2.78 -5.05
CA LYS A 30 18.95 -2.34 -5.36
C LYS A 30 18.46 -1.35 -4.30
N LYS A 31 17.71 -0.34 -4.75
CA LYS A 31 17.07 0.58 -3.81
C LYS A 31 15.94 -0.15 -3.07
N GLN A 32 15.92 -0.03 -1.76
CA GLN A 32 14.86 -0.59 -0.93
C GLN A 32 13.56 0.17 -1.19
N LYS A 33 12.48 -0.56 -1.46
CA LYS A 33 11.14 0.02 -1.62
C LYS A 33 10.47 0.10 -0.27
N ASN A 34 9.83 1.24 0.02
CA ASN A 34 8.97 1.39 1.18
C ASN A 34 7.62 0.74 0.89
N ASN A 35 7.53 -0.56 1.09
CA ASN A 35 6.30 -1.30 0.90
C ASN A 35 5.44 -1.22 2.17
N ARG A 36 4.11 -1.33 1.96
CA ARG A 36 3.16 -1.47 3.07
C ARG A 36 3.55 -2.68 3.92
N SER A 37 3.53 -2.52 5.25
CA SER A 37 3.90 -3.59 6.17
C SER A 37 2.86 -4.72 6.15
N LYS A 38 3.30 -5.92 6.57
CA LYS A 38 2.40 -7.07 6.72
C LYS A 38 1.30 -6.78 7.74
N MET A 39 1.64 -6.07 8.82
CA MET A 39 0.67 -5.68 9.85
C MET A 39 -0.41 -4.75 9.30
N GLN A 40 -0.03 -3.77 8.47
CA GLN A 40 -1.00 -2.89 7.82
C GLN A 40 -1.90 -3.65 6.86
N ASN A 41 -1.37 -4.61 6.13
CA ASN A 41 -2.16 -5.45 5.24
C ASN A 41 -3.18 -6.29 6.02
N ASN A 42 -2.75 -6.91 7.12
CA ASN A 42 -3.64 -7.70 7.98
C ASN A 42 -4.74 -6.82 8.60
N TYR A 43 -4.37 -5.63 9.08
CA TYR A 43 -5.32 -4.66 9.61
C TYR A 43 -6.37 -4.27 8.56
N TYR A 44 -5.92 -3.97 7.35
CA TYR A 44 -6.80 -3.56 6.25
C TYR A 44 -7.88 -4.61 5.98
N TRP A 45 -7.48 -5.87 5.81
CA TRP A 45 -8.43 -6.94 5.51
C TRP A 45 -9.33 -7.26 6.69
N ALA A 46 -8.81 -7.30 7.91
CA ALA A 46 -9.56 -7.70 9.10
C ALA A 46 -10.45 -6.57 9.65
N CYS A 47 -10.00 -5.33 9.58
CA CYS A 47 -10.65 -4.21 10.27
C CYS A 47 -11.31 -3.20 9.34
N ILE A 48 -11.03 -3.23 8.05
CA ILE A 48 -11.65 -2.34 7.06
C ILE A 48 -12.52 -3.13 6.09
N VAL A 49 -11.93 -4.06 5.36
CA VAL A 49 -12.64 -4.79 4.29
C VAL A 49 -13.74 -5.68 4.84
N GLN A 50 -13.42 -6.55 5.80
CA GLN A 50 -14.39 -7.50 6.35
C GLN A 50 -15.60 -6.84 7.03
N PRO A 51 -15.42 -5.85 7.92
CA PRO A 51 -16.56 -5.18 8.53
C PRO A 51 -17.46 -4.48 7.52
N LEU A 52 -16.90 -3.81 6.53
CA LEU A 52 -17.67 -3.12 5.49
C LEU A 52 -18.36 -4.13 4.57
N ALA A 53 -17.70 -5.22 4.21
CA ALA A 53 -18.29 -6.26 3.40
C ALA A 53 -19.50 -6.87 4.11
N SER A 54 -19.37 -7.15 5.39
CA SER A 54 -20.46 -7.69 6.22
C SER A 54 -21.63 -6.72 6.32
N GLU A 55 -21.35 -5.43 6.54
CA GLU A 55 -22.39 -4.40 6.68
C GLU A 55 -23.15 -4.18 5.37
N LEU A 56 -22.46 -4.20 4.24
CA LEU A 56 -23.06 -3.92 2.93
C LEU A 56 -23.51 -5.17 2.17
N GLY A 57 -23.22 -6.37 2.70
CA GLY A 57 -23.61 -7.62 2.05
C GLY A 57 -22.75 -8.02 0.87
N TYR A 58 -21.48 -7.58 0.84
CA TYR A 58 -20.52 -7.94 -0.20
C TYR A 58 -19.59 -9.05 0.28
N PHE A 59 -18.99 -9.76 -0.68
CA PHE A 59 -17.81 -10.58 -0.37
C PHE A 59 -16.59 -9.69 -0.15
N PRO A 60 -15.60 -10.13 0.65
CA PRO A 60 -14.42 -9.29 0.92
C PRO A 60 -13.69 -8.82 -0.34
N ASP A 61 -13.52 -9.67 -1.36
CA ASP A 61 -12.87 -9.30 -2.61
C ASP A 61 -13.64 -8.21 -3.36
N GLU A 62 -14.96 -8.32 -3.40
CA GLU A 62 -15.82 -7.32 -4.01
C GLU A 62 -15.75 -5.98 -3.27
N MET A 63 -15.72 -6.03 -1.93
CA MET A 63 -15.60 -4.83 -1.12
C MET A 63 -14.26 -4.14 -1.35
N HIS A 64 -13.19 -4.90 -1.41
CA HIS A 64 -11.86 -4.37 -1.72
C HIS A 64 -11.83 -3.67 -3.07
N ASP A 65 -12.38 -4.29 -4.11
CA ASP A 65 -12.45 -3.69 -5.44
C ASP A 65 -13.26 -2.40 -5.46
N THR A 66 -14.40 -2.38 -4.75
CA THR A 66 -15.24 -1.19 -4.62
C THR A 66 -14.49 -0.06 -3.92
N LEU A 67 -13.75 -0.36 -2.86
CA LEU A 67 -12.95 0.64 -2.14
C LEU A 67 -11.83 1.22 -3.02
N LYS A 68 -11.19 0.38 -3.83
CA LYS A 68 -10.17 0.85 -4.76
C LYS A 68 -10.76 1.83 -5.80
N VAL A 69 -11.92 1.51 -6.36
CA VAL A 69 -12.58 2.39 -7.33
C VAL A 69 -12.90 3.73 -6.70
N LYS A 70 -13.39 3.74 -5.46
CA LYS A 70 -13.81 4.96 -4.79
C LYS A 70 -12.65 5.81 -4.28
N PHE A 71 -11.60 5.20 -3.73
CA PHE A 71 -10.55 5.91 -2.99
C PHE A 71 -9.16 5.85 -3.62
N ALA A 72 -8.91 4.92 -4.53
CA ALA A 72 -7.61 4.73 -5.17
C ALA A 72 -7.66 4.90 -6.68
N SER A 73 -8.72 5.49 -7.21
CA SER A 73 -8.84 5.77 -8.64
C SER A 73 -8.55 7.24 -8.93
N GLU A 74 -8.14 7.51 -10.16
CA GLU A 74 -7.92 8.86 -10.65
C GLU A 74 -8.47 8.98 -12.07
N TRP A 75 -8.90 10.19 -12.44
CA TRP A 75 -9.40 10.45 -13.76
C TRP A 75 -8.27 10.89 -14.68
N GLN A 76 -8.16 10.23 -15.83
CA GLN A 76 -7.20 10.60 -16.88
C GLN A 76 -7.95 11.03 -18.12
N SER A 77 -7.41 12.04 -18.79
CA SER A 77 -7.96 12.57 -20.02
C SER A 77 -7.22 11.97 -21.21
N ILE A 78 -7.96 11.40 -22.17
CA ILE A 78 -7.40 10.81 -23.38
C ILE A 78 -7.99 11.55 -24.58
N ASP A 79 -7.14 11.95 -25.53
CA ASP A 79 -7.57 12.55 -26.80
C ASP A 79 -7.81 11.47 -27.85
N ILE A 80 -9.05 11.34 -28.27
CA ILE A 80 -9.43 10.44 -29.38
C ILE A 80 -10.21 11.24 -30.41
N ASN A 81 -9.72 11.31 -31.64
CA ASN A 81 -10.37 12.02 -32.77
C ASN A 81 -10.74 13.47 -32.41
N ASN A 82 -9.81 14.21 -31.80
CA ASN A 82 -9.98 15.59 -31.33
C ASN A 82 -11.04 15.76 -30.23
N LYS A 83 -11.43 14.67 -29.56
CA LYS A 83 -12.32 14.70 -28.40
C LYS A 83 -11.56 14.26 -27.16
N GLN A 84 -11.75 14.99 -26.08
CA GLN A 84 -11.22 14.58 -24.76
C GLN A 84 -12.21 13.66 -24.09
N ILE A 85 -11.76 12.45 -23.75
CA ILE A 85 -12.55 11.46 -23.04
C ILE A 85 -11.92 11.21 -21.68
N GLY A 86 -12.70 11.34 -20.61
CA GLY A 86 -12.26 11.00 -19.26
C GLY A 86 -12.30 9.51 -19.05
N LEU A 87 -11.17 8.94 -18.56
CA LEU A 87 -11.10 7.55 -18.14
C LEU A 87 -10.75 7.47 -16.66
N GLN A 88 -11.46 6.61 -15.94
CA GLN A 88 -11.16 6.32 -14.55
C GLN A 88 -10.15 5.17 -14.49
N VAL A 89 -8.97 5.46 -13.93
CA VAL A 89 -7.90 4.47 -13.76
C VAL A 89 -7.83 4.07 -12.29
N VAL A 90 -7.94 2.77 -12.02
CA VAL A 90 -7.89 2.24 -10.66
C VAL A 90 -6.46 1.82 -10.36
N ASN A 91 -5.87 2.43 -9.32
CA ASN A 91 -4.54 2.11 -8.87
C ASN A 91 -4.55 0.89 -7.95
N SER A 92 -3.51 0.06 -8.06
CA SER A 92 -3.34 -1.07 -7.15
C SER A 92 -2.92 -0.56 -5.76
N THR A 93 -3.58 -1.05 -4.71
CA THR A 93 -3.17 -0.73 -3.33
C THR A 93 -1.81 -1.33 -2.98
N ALA A 94 -1.37 -2.35 -3.71
CA ALA A 94 -0.06 -2.97 -3.50
C ALA A 94 1.11 -2.04 -3.83
N THR A 95 0.88 -1.00 -4.64
CA THR A 95 1.91 0.01 -4.97
C THR A 95 1.99 1.13 -3.94
N LEU A 96 1.04 1.22 -3.02
CA LEU A 96 1.04 2.26 -1.98
C LEU A 96 2.10 1.96 -0.94
N ASN A 97 2.89 2.97 -0.60
CA ASN A 97 3.82 2.87 0.52
C ASN A 97 3.05 3.01 1.85
N THR A 98 3.75 2.88 2.97
CA THR A 98 3.16 2.96 4.31
C THR A 98 2.36 4.24 4.53
N LYS A 99 2.91 5.39 4.13
CA LYS A 99 2.28 6.70 4.32
C LYS A 99 1.02 6.86 3.45
N ASP A 100 1.13 6.53 2.17
CA ASP A 100 0.01 6.67 1.24
C ASP A 100 -1.12 5.70 1.58
N PHE A 101 -0.76 4.52 2.06
CA PHE A 101 -1.74 3.54 2.52
C PHE A 101 -2.51 4.03 3.76
N GLU A 102 -1.83 4.71 4.69
CA GLU A 102 -2.50 5.30 5.85
C GLU A 102 -3.49 6.39 5.45
N VAL A 103 -3.16 7.20 4.46
CA VAL A 103 -4.09 8.21 3.91
C VAL A 103 -5.30 7.53 3.28
N TYR A 104 -5.08 6.48 2.50
CA TYR A 104 -6.15 5.69 1.89
C TYR A 104 -7.09 5.10 2.96
N ALA A 105 -6.52 4.48 3.99
CA ALA A 105 -7.30 3.89 5.08
C ALA A 105 -8.07 4.95 5.88
N GLU A 106 -7.46 6.10 6.12
CA GLU A 106 -8.10 7.22 6.83
C GLU A 106 -9.32 7.72 6.07
N HIS A 107 -9.21 7.90 4.76
CA HIS A 107 -10.35 8.31 3.93
C HIS A 107 -11.49 7.31 4.01
N ILE A 108 -11.18 6.01 4.03
CA ILE A 108 -12.20 4.97 4.16
C ILE A 108 -12.87 5.04 5.53
N ARG A 109 -12.09 5.20 6.61
CA ARG A 109 -12.63 5.29 7.97
C ARG A 109 -13.58 6.47 8.12
N ILE A 110 -13.21 7.63 7.59
CA ILE A 110 -14.04 8.83 7.63
C ILE A 110 -15.33 8.62 6.83
N TRP A 111 -15.23 8.10 5.63
CA TRP A 111 -16.39 7.82 4.78
C TRP A 111 -17.35 6.83 5.45
N ALA A 112 -16.82 5.74 6.00
CA ALA A 112 -17.64 4.72 6.66
C ALA A 112 -18.40 5.29 7.86
N LEU A 113 -17.76 6.13 8.65
CA LEU A 113 -18.38 6.75 9.81
C LEU A 113 -19.50 7.73 9.43
N TYR A 114 -19.23 8.61 8.47
CA TYR A 114 -20.19 9.68 8.11
C TYR A 114 -21.29 9.22 7.16
N GLU A 115 -20.98 8.33 6.21
CA GLU A 115 -21.97 7.89 5.21
C GLU A 115 -22.72 6.62 5.61
N LEU A 116 -22.05 5.71 6.31
CA LEU A 116 -22.63 4.41 6.67
C LEU A 116 -22.94 4.27 8.16
N GLY A 117 -22.45 5.19 8.99
CA GLY A 117 -22.59 5.10 10.43
C GLY A 117 -21.78 3.96 11.04
N VAL A 118 -20.75 3.47 10.35
CA VAL A 118 -19.91 2.36 10.79
C VAL A 118 -18.58 2.89 11.29
N ARG A 119 -18.25 2.60 12.55
CA ARG A 119 -16.95 2.94 13.12
C ARG A 119 -15.99 1.78 12.90
N LEU A 120 -14.94 2.00 12.11
CA LEU A 120 -13.89 1.02 11.88
C LEU A 120 -12.82 1.15 12.96
N MET A 121 -12.22 0.02 13.35
CA MET A 121 -11.14 0.02 14.34
C MET A 121 -9.91 0.74 13.80
N LEU A 122 -9.21 1.46 14.68
CA LEU A 122 -7.92 2.04 14.38
C LEU A 122 -6.82 0.97 14.48
N PRO A 123 -5.65 1.18 13.83
CA PRO A 123 -4.57 0.18 13.90
C PRO A 123 -4.12 -0.15 15.32
N ASN A 124 -4.07 0.82 16.21
CA ASN A 124 -3.69 0.60 17.60
C ASN A 124 -4.74 -0.16 18.40
N GLU A 125 -5.98 -0.19 17.97
CA GLU A 125 -7.05 -0.96 18.61
C GLU A 125 -6.99 -2.44 18.19
N TYR A 126 -6.41 -2.72 17.02
CA TYR A 126 -6.31 -4.08 16.48
C TYR A 126 -5.16 -4.88 17.09
N GLU A 127 -4.09 -4.22 17.50
CA GLU A 127 -2.92 -4.86 18.09
C GLU A 127 -3.22 -5.52 19.45
#